data_ab8f910c384d7a17c393f2d90f0dc01f
#
_entry.id   ab8f910c384d7a17c393f2d90f0dc01f
#
_cell.length_a   1.000
_cell.length_b   1.000
_cell.length_c   1.000
_cell.angle_alpha   90.00
_cell.angle_beta   90.00
_cell.angle_gamma   90.00
#
_symmetry.space_group_name_H-M   'P 1'
#
loop_
_entity.id
_entity.type
_entity.pdbx_description
1 polymer ?
#
loop_
_entity_poly.entity_id
_entity_poly.type
_entity_poly.pdbx_seq_one_letter_code
_entity_poly.pdbx_strand_id
1 'polypeptide(L)'
;KKIKTGQFALSKLHGQKNIIIFYTEGCNICDAEKAAARRLVAEDSNYRVLMVNIDRIVSSNPALANRLFDKFDLSSLPFIIETDKKGIILRRYITL
;
A
#
# COMPACT_ATOMS: atom_id res chain seq x y z
N LYS A 1 10.94 0.66 -9.45
CA LYS A 1 10.55 2.05 -9.21
C LYS A 1 10.53 2.32 -7.71
N LYS A 2 11.21 3.37 -7.29
CA LYS A 2 11.38 3.66 -5.88
C LYS A 2 10.24 4.52 -5.33
N ILE A 3 9.70 4.14 -4.18
CA ILE A 3 8.75 4.96 -3.44
C ILE A 3 9.54 6.02 -2.68
N LYS A 4 9.12 7.29 -2.80
CA LYS A 4 9.76 8.37 -2.06
C LYS A 4 9.45 8.23 -0.57
N THR A 5 10.48 8.22 0.26
CA THR A 5 10.34 7.99 1.70
C THR A 5 9.47 9.02 2.41
N GLY A 6 9.45 10.26 1.91
CA GLY A 6 8.61 11.31 2.49
C GLY A 6 7.10 11.08 2.36
N GLN A 7 6.67 10.15 1.50
CA GLN A 7 5.25 9.83 1.31
C GLN A 7 4.73 8.78 2.29
N PHE A 8 5.65 8.00 2.86
CA PHE A 8 5.33 6.96 3.83
C PHE A 8 6.30 7.05 4.98
N ALA A 9 5.85 6.73 6.19
CA ALA A 9 6.75 6.59 7.30
C ALA A 9 7.71 5.42 6.99
N LEU A 10 8.99 5.72 6.80
CA LEU A 10 10.00 4.72 6.44
C LEU A 10 10.05 3.59 7.48
N SER A 11 9.81 3.94 8.74
CA SER A 11 9.76 2.98 9.84
C SER A 11 8.69 1.90 9.67
N LYS A 12 7.73 2.09 8.75
CA LYS A 12 6.70 1.11 8.47
C LYS A 12 7.10 0.10 7.39
N LEU A 13 8.24 0.32 6.72
CA LEU A 13 8.77 -0.58 5.70
C LEU A 13 9.85 -1.49 6.31
N HIS A 14 9.46 -2.27 7.31
CA HIS A 14 10.39 -3.12 8.07
C HIS A 14 10.57 -4.52 7.50
N GLY A 15 9.63 -5.00 6.70
CA GLY A 15 9.73 -6.33 6.14
C GLY A 15 10.77 -6.41 5.04
N GLN A 16 11.30 -7.60 4.78
CA GLN A 16 12.10 -7.84 3.59
C GLN A 16 11.28 -7.57 2.33
N LYS A 17 9.98 -7.87 2.41
CA LYS A 17 9.00 -7.53 1.40
C LYS A 17 7.81 -6.86 2.08
N ASN A 18 7.32 -5.79 1.47
CA ASN A 18 6.20 -5.03 2.03
C ASN A 18 5.05 -5.01 1.02
N ILE A 19 3.87 -5.37 1.49
CA ILE A 19 2.64 -5.25 0.71
C ILE A 19 1.98 -3.95 1.13
N ILE A 20 1.79 -3.03 0.20
CA ILE A 20 1.12 -1.75 0.45
C ILE A 20 -0.22 -1.77 -0.27
N ILE A 21 -1.28 -1.63 0.48
CA ILE A 21 -2.65 -1.62 -0.03
C ILE A 21 -3.23 -0.22 0.12
N PHE A 22 -3.49 0.43 -1.01
CA PHE A 22 -4.24 1.69 -1.04
C PHE A 22 -5.72 1.36 -1.14
N TYR A 23 -6.53 1.91 -0.25
CA TYR A 23 -7.94 1.58 -0.16
C TYR A 23 -8.79 2.78 0.24
N THR A 24 -10.10 2.64 0.11
CA THR A 24 -11.08 3.61 0.61
C THR A 24 -12.04 2.92 1.58
N GLU A 25 -12.76 3.72 2.37
CA GLU A 25 -13.79 3.20 3.26
C GLU A 25 -14.97 2.62 2.45
N GLY A 26 -15.61 1.60 3.00
CA GLY A 26 -16.77 0.99 2.37
C GLY A 26 -16.50 0.14 1.14
N CYS A 27 -15.25 -0.20 0.91
CA CYS A 27 -14.84 -1.01 -0.23
C CYS A 27 -14.78 -2.49 0.15
N ASN A 28 -15.77 -3.27 -0.29
CA ASN A 28 -15.82 -4.71 0.00
C ASN A 28 -14.65 -5.48 -0.60
N ILE A 29 -14.25 -5.12 -1.82
CA ILE A 29 -13.10 -5.74 -2.49
C ILE A 29 -11.81 -5.42 -1.73
N CYS A 30 -11.68 -4.18 -1.24
CA CYS A 30 -10.55 -3.80 -0.41
C CYS A 30 -10.47 -4.64 0.87
N ASP A 31 -11.60 -4.91 1.51
CA ASP A 31 -11.64 -5.72 2.73
C ASP A 31 -11.18 -7.15 2.48
N ALA A 32 -11.57 -7.74 1.35
CA ALA A 32 -11.14 -9.06 0.94
C ALA A 32 -9.62 -9.11 0.73
N GLU A 33 -9.05 -8.08 0.10
CA GLU A 33 -7.61 -8.00 -0.15
C GLU A 33 -6.82 -7.77 1.15
N LYS A 34 -7.36 -6.99 2.09
CA LYS A 34 -6.74 -6.84 3.40
C LYS A 34 -6.68 -8.18 4.14
N ALA A 35 -7.74 -8.98 4.09
CA ALA A 35 -7.76 -10.30 4.70
C ALA A 35 -6.73 -11.23 4.05
N ALA A 36 -6.63 -11.21 2.72
CA ALA A 36 -5.63 -12.00 2.00
C ALA A 36 -4.21 -11.60 2.38
N ALA A 37 -3.95 -10.29 2.53
CA ALA A 37 -2.64 -9.78 2.93
C ALA A 37 -2.28 -10.25 4.36
N ARG A 38 -3.24 -10.24 5.28
CA ARG A 38 -3.01 -10.73 6.63
C ARG A 38 -2.65 -12.21 6.65
N ARG A 39 -3.30 -13.01 5.81
CA ARG A 39 -2.97 -14.44 5.67
C ARG A 39 -1.55 -14.61 5.14
N LEU A 40 -1.17 -13.82 4.15
CA LEU A 40 0.17 -13.88 3.58
C LEU A 40 1.23 -13.59 4.64
N VAL A 41 1.04 -12.56 5.45
CA VAL A 41 1.96 -12.21 6.54
C VAL A 41 2.01 -13.30 7.60
N ALA A 42 0.89 -13.94 7.91
CA ALA A 42 0.84 -15.04 8.87
C ALA A 42 1.62 -16.27 8.38
N GLU A 43 1.63 -16.50 7.07
CA GLU A 43 2.32 -17.65 6.46
C GLU A 43 3.79 -17.38 6.18
N ASP A 44 4.18 -16.13 5.97
CA ASP A 44 5.55 -15.75 5.61
C ASP A 44 5.98 -14.52 6.41
N SER A 45 6.84 -14.74 7.39
CA SER A 45 7.33 -13.69 8.30
C SER A 45 8.21 -12.64 7.60
N ASN A 46 8.63 -12.87 6.36
CA ASN A 46 9.37 -11.88 5.58
C ASN A 46 8.48 -10.74 5.06
N TYR A 47 7.17 -10.94 5.05
CA TYR A 47 6.21 -9.93 4.60
C TYR A 47 5.73 -9.05 5.73
N ARG A 48 5.51 -7.80 5.39
CA ARG A 48 4.76 -6.83 6.21
C ARG A 48 3.67 -6.22 5.36
N VAL A 49 2.59 -5.80 5.99
CA VAL A 49 1.48 -5.12 5.31
C VAL A 49 1.35 -3.70 5.84
N LEU A 50 1.30 -2.75 4.90
CA LEU A 50 0.97 -1.36 5.19
C LEU A 50 -0.33 -1.04 4.48
N MET A 51 -1.34 -0.62 5.22
CA MET A 51 -2.63 -0.23 4.67
C MET A 51 -2.74 1.28 4.65
N VAL A 52 -2.99 1.84 3.47
CA VAL A 52 -3.04 3.28 3.25
C VAL A 52 -4.46 3.68 2.89
N ASN A 53 -5.13 4.38 3.81
CA ASN A 53 -6.48 4.88 3.61
C ASN A 53 -6.40 6.18 2.81
N ILE A 54 -6.82 6.14 1.56
CA ILE A 54 -6.76 7.29 0.65
C ILE A 54 -7.66 8.43 1.13
N ASP A 55 -8.83 8.10 1.66
CA ASP A 55 -9.77 9.13 2.14
C ASP A 55 -9.14 9.99 3.25
N ARG A 56 -8.41 9.34 4.17
CA ARG A 56 -7.71 10.05 5.24
C ARG A 56 -6.61 10.96 4.71
N ILE A 57 -5.88 10.50 3.70
CA ILE A 57 -4.81 11.30 3.11
C ILE A 57 -5.39 12.49 2.38
N VAL A 58 -6.46 12.31 1.61
CA VAL A 58 -7.14 13.42 0.93
C VAL A 58 -7.59 14.48 1.93
N SER A 59 -8.12 14.06 3.07
CA SER A 59 -8.63 14.98 4.10
C SER A 59 -7.51 15.69 4.87
N SER A 60 -6.45 14.96 5.22
CA SER A 60 -5.42 15.48 6.14
C SER A 60 -4.21 16.07 5.43
N ASN A 61 -3.91 15.60 4.23
CA ASN A 61 -2.73 16.05 3.47
C ASN A 61 -3.00 15.99 1.97
N PRO A 62 -3.77 16.99 1.43
CA PRO A 62 -4.11 17.00 0.00
C PRO A 62 -2.91 17.02 -0.93
N ALA A 63 -1.81 17.66 -0.52
CA ALA A 63 -0.60 17.69 -1.34
C ALA A 63 0.01 16.29 -1.50
N LEU A 64 0.04 15.52 -0.42
CA LEU A 64 0.50 14.13 -0.47
C LEU A 64 -0.44 13.29 -1.34
N ALA A 65 -1.76 13.47 -1.19
CA ALA A 65 -2.74 12.76 -2.00
C ALA A 65 -2.51 13.01 -3.49
N ASN A 66 -2.31 14.27 -3.88
CA ASN A 66 -2.05 14.62 -5.28
C ASN A 66 -0.78 13.95 -5.81
N ARG A 67 0.29 13.92 -5.00
CA ARG A 67 1.52 13.24 -5.40
C ARG A 67 1.32 11.74 -5.58
N LEU A 68 0.52 11.12 -4.73
CA LEU A 68 0.20 9.70 -4.85
C LEU A 68 -0.65 9.41 -6.08
N PHE A 69 -1.65 10.26 -6.37
CA PHE A 69 -2.46 10.10 -7.58
C PHE A 69 -1.63 10.28 -8.86
N ASP A 70 -0.66 11.19 -8.84
CA ASP A 70 0.23 11.38 -9.98
C ASP A 70 1.19 10.21 -10.16
N LYS A 71 1.61 9.59 -9.07
CA LYS A 71 2.59 8.50 -9.10
C LYS A 71 1.96 7.16 -9.42
N PHE A 72 0.75 6.92 -8.91
CA PHE A 72 0.03 5.65 -9.05
C PHE A 72 -1.33 5.89 -9.65
N ASP A 73 -1.83 4.90 -10.37
CA ASP A 73 -3.22 4.93 -10.87
C ASP A 73 -4.16 4.52 -9.74
N LEU A 74 -4.51 5.45 -8.87
CA LEU A 74 -5.39 5.21 -7.73
C LEU A 74 -6.87 5.34 -8.07
N SER A 75 -7.22 5.49 -9.34
CA SER A 75 -8.61 5.45 -9.78
C SER A 75 -9.21 4.06 -9.68
N SER A 76 -8.36 3.03 -9.62
CA SER A 76 -8.77 1.63 -9.51
C SER A 76 -8.29 1.08 -8.16
N LEU A 77 -9.16 1.14 -7.15
CA LEU A 77 -8.88 0.63 -5.81
C LEU A 77 -9.54 -0.73 -5.60
N PRO A 78 -8.94 -1.61 -4.83
CA PRO A 78 -7.67 -1.45 -4.15
C PRO A 78 -6.49 -1.44 -5.11
N PHE A 79 -5.48 -0.63 -4.79
CA PHE A 79 -4.22 -0.61 -5.52
C PHE A 79 -3.17 -1.25 -4.63
N ILE A 80 -2.55 -2.34 -5.10
CA ILE A 80 -1.68 -3.18 -4.28
C ILE A 80 -0.31 -3.29 -4.92
N ILE A 81 0.71 -2.94 -4.16
CA ILE A 81 2.10 -3.07 -4.61
C ILE A 81 2.92 -3.84 -3.59
N GLU A 82 3.96 -4.48 -4.08
CA GLU A 82 4.98 -5.11 -3.24
C GLU A 82 6.28 -4.34 -3.39
N THR A 83 6.92 -4.03 -2.27
CA THR A 83 8.23 -3.36 -2.27
C THR A 83 9.25 -4.17 -1.49
N ASP A 84 10.54 -3.89 -1.74
CA ASP A 84 11.59 -4.34 -0.85
C ASP A 84 11.69 -3.40 0.36
N LYS A 85 12.64 -3.66 1.26
CA LYS A 85 12.82 -2.86 2.47
C LYS A 85 13.29 -1.43 2.17
N LYS A 86 13.77 -1.16 0.97
CA LYS A 86 14.21 0.18 0.52
C LYS A 86 13.09 0.96 -0.15
N GLY A 87 11.91 0.36 -0.32
CA GLY A 87 10.77 0.99 -0.98
C GLY A 87 10.80 0.88 -2.49
N ILE A 88 11.65 0.02 -3.05
CA ILE A 88 11.66 -0.24 -4.49
C ILE A 88 10.50 -1.16 -4.82
N ILE A 89 9.67 -0.75 -5.78
CA ILE A 89 8.49 -1.53 -6.20
C ILE A 89 8.97 -2.76 -6.97
N LEU A 90 8.61 -3.94 -6.46
CA LEU A 90 8.95 -5.22 -7.07
C LEU A 90 7.85 -5.69 -8.02
N ARG A 91 6.59 -5.45 -7.66
CA ARG A 91 5.45 -5.83 -8.50
C ARG A 91 4.17 -5.15 -8.04
N ARG A 92 3.17 -5.16 -8.92
CA ARG A 92 1.80 -4.76 -8.61
C ARG A 92 0.91 -6.00 -8.65
N TYR A 93 -0.02 -6.09 -7.69
CA TYR A 93 -1.03 -7.15 -7.68
C TYR A 93 -2.39 -6.58 -8.07
N ILE A 94 -3.12 -7.33 -8.87
CA ILE A 94 -4.54 -7.05 -9.11
C ILE A 94 -5.35 -7.64 -7.97
N THR A 95 -4.92 -8.80 -7.49
CA THR A 95 -5.53 -9.47 -6.33
C THR A 95 -4.44 -10.30 -5.62
N LEU A 96 -4.59 -10.42 -4.33
CA LEU A 96 -3.72 -11.29 -3.53
C LEU A 96 -4.35 -12.72 -3.38
#